data_47c37b715289067704304244380cfef1
#
_entry.id   47c37b715289067704304244380cfef1
#
_cell.length_a   1.000
_cell.length_b   1.000
_cell.length_c   1.000
_cell.angle_alpha   90.00
_cell.angle_beta   90.00
_cell.angle_gamma   90.00
#
_symmetry.space_group_name_H-M   'P 1'
#
loop_
_entity.id
_entity.type
_entity.pdbx_description
1 polymer ?
#
loop_
_entity_poly.entity_id
_entity_poly.type
_entity_poly.pdbx_seq_one_letter_code
_entity_poly.pdbx_strand_id
1 'polypeptide(L)'
;MGEKNNINVKIENHGVIPKEEEHATPEELYSRLIDKIKRYHPSAGDLSAIDKAYNFAKKSHGDQKRKSGEPYIIHPIHTALILADLELDKESIMAGLLHDVMEDTKVTREQMISEFGEEVTDLVDGVTKLTKLDYDADKVEKQAENLRKMFLAMAKDIRVILIKLADRLHNMRTMQYQKPEKQIEKSRETMEIYSPIAQRLGISKIKVELDDLSLMYLQPDVYHKLEHDLTLGKEARENFVKEIVAEVKEKLSTTGINYTIDGRVKHFFSIYTKMNVRN
;
A
#
# COMPACT_ATOMS: atom_id res chain seq x y z
N MET A 1 17.78 -17.71 29.65
CA MET A 1 18.21 -17.03 28.40
C MET A 1 17.20 -15.92 28.18
N GLY A 2 17.62 -14.67 28.40
CA GLY A 2 16.71 -13.54 28.33
C GLY A 2 16.47 -13.12 26.89
N GLU A 3 15.25 -13.27 26.42
CA GLU A 3 14.82 -12.66 25.17
C GLU A 3 14.84 -11.14 25.30
N LYS A 4 15.52 -10.52 24.34
CA LYS A 4 15.66 -9.05 24.28
C LYS A 4 14.29 -8.44 23.97
N ASN A 5 13.68 -7.81 24.96
CA ASN A 5 12.52 -6.94 24.75
C ASN A 5 12.94 -5.76 23.89
N ASN A 6 12.62 -5.79 22.60
CA ASN A 6 12.92 -4.70 21.67
C ASN A 6 11.86 -3.61 21.80
N ILE A 7 12.31 -2.40 22.12
CA ILE A 7 11.47 -1.20 22.06
C ILE A 7 11.59 -0.66 20.62
N ASN A 8 10.53 -0.75 19.85
CA ASN A 8 10.42 -0.10 18.56
C ASN A 8 9.46 1.08 18.68
N VAL A 9 9.98 2.28 18.84
CA VAL A 9 9.20 3.50 18.58
C VAL A 9 9.33 3.79 17.10
N LYS A 10 8.36 3.34 16.31
CA LYS A 10 8.29 3.63 14.87
C LYS A 10 7.58 4.96 14.67
N ILE A 11 8.34 5.95 14.22
CA ILE A 11 7.78 7.16 13.64
C ILE A 11 7.81 6.93 12.14
N GLU A 12 6.67 6.52 11.64
CA GLU A 12 6.51 6.35 10.20
C GLU A 12 6.26 7.73 9.59
N ASN A 13 7.11 8.14 8.65
CA ASN A 13 6.82 9.29 7.79
C ASN A 13 5.71 8.86 6.82
N HIS A 14 4.49 9.34 7.08
CA HIS A 14 3.33 8.99 6.26
C HIS A 14 3.20 9.97 5.09
N GLY A 15 2.86 9.42 3.94
CA GLY A 15 2.32 10.19 2.82
C GLY A 15 3.31 10.69 1.76
N VAL A 16 4.60 10.51 1.94
CA VAL A 16 5.59 10.88 0.91
C VAL A 16 6.48 9.67 0.66
N ILE A 17 6.64 9.27 -0.60
CA ILE A 17 7.71 8.34 -0.98
C ILE A 17 9.01 8.93 -0.43
N PRO A 18 9.81 8.20 0.35
CA PRO A 18 11.09 8.68 0.80
C PRO A 18 11.90 9.20 -0.40
N LYS A 19 12.53 10.38 -0.28
CA LYS A 19 13.31 10.98 -1.39
C LYS A 19 14.37 10.04 -1.97
N GLU A 20 14.84 9.09 -1.18
CA GLU A 20 15.76 8.04 -1.60
C GLU A 20 15.12 7.01 -2.55
N GLU A 21 13.78 6.87 -2.55
CA GLU A 21 13.04 5.99 -3.46
C GLU A 21 12.63 6.71 -4.76
N GLU A 22 12.53 8.05 -4.75
CA GLU A 22 12.23 8.83 -5.96
C GLU A 22 13.28 8.71 -7.07
N HIS A 23 14.50 8.25 -6.77
CA HIS A 23 15.60 8.13 -7.71
C HIS A 23 16.15 6.70 -7.83
N ALA A 24 15.50 5.72 -7.18
CA ALA A 24 15.96 4.33 -7.24
C ALA A 24 15.70 3.72 -8.63
N THR A 25 16.70 3.01 -9.14
CA THR A 25 16.56 2.26 -10.40
C THR A 25 15.63 1.05 -10.23
N PRO A 26 15.01 0.54 -11.32
CA PRO A 26 14.23 -0.69 -11.26
C PRO A 26 14.99 -1.86 -10.64
N GLU A 27 16.29 -1.96 -10.91
CA GLU A 27 17.17 -3.01 -10.41
C GLU A 27 17.39 -2.90 -8.89
N GLU A 28 17.57 -1.70 -8.37
CA GLU A 28 17.71 -1.45 -6.93
C GLU A 28 16.42 -1.76 -6.18
N LEU A 29 15.27 -1.31 -6.71
CA LEU A 29 13.96 -1.60 -6.13
C LEU A 29 13.66 -3.09 -6.16
N TYR A 30 13.98 -3.78 -7.26
CA TYR A 30 13.81 -5.21 -7.36
C TYR A 30 14.72 -5.98 -6.39
N SER A 31 15.97 -5.56 -6.22
CA SER A 31 16.86 -6.13 -5.21
C SER A 31 16.28 -5.99 -3.79
N ARG A 32 15.74 -4.82 -3.44
CA ARG A 32 15.04 -4.60 -2.15
C ARG A 32 13.82 -5.51 -1.99
N LEU A 33 13.05 -5.73 -3.06
CA LEU A 33 11.92 -6.65 -3.05
C LEU A 33 12.38 -8.07 -2.72
N ILE A 34 13.41 -8.58 -3.41
CA ILE A 34 13.95 -9.92 -3.18
C ILE A 34 14.52 -10.07 -1.76
N ASP A 35 15.24 -9.07 -1.26
CA ASP A 35 15.80 -9.11 0.10
C ASP A 35 14.68 -9.10 1.17
N LYS A 36 13.57 -8.45 0.90
CA LYS A 36 12.38 -8.46 1.77
C LYS A 36 11.72 -9.84 1.77
N ILE A 37 11.49 -10.41 0.59
CA ILE A 37 10.84 -11.73 0.43
C ILE A 37 11.67 -12.85 1.06
N LYS A 38 12.99 -12.82 0.92
CA LYS A 38 13.89 -13.81 1.54
C LYS A 38 13.73 -13.95 3.06
N ARG A 39 13.19 -12.95 3.75
CA ARG A 39 12.99 -12.98 5.21
C ARG A 39 11.86 -13.90 5.64
N TYR A 40 10.85 -14.10 4.78
CA TYR A 40 9.67 -14.92 5.08
C TYR A 40 9.42 -16.03 4.04
N HIS A 41 9.97 -15.91 2.82
CA HIS A 41 9.91 -16.92 1.73
C HIS A 41 11.29 -17.21 1.14
N PRO A 42 12.15 -17.97 1.82
CA PRO A 42 13.53 -18.21 1.38
C PRO A 42 13.67 -19.28 0.30
N SER A 43 12.58 -19.92 -0.17
CA SER A 43 12.63 -20.99 -1.17
C SER A 43 13.22 -20.50 -2.49
N ALA A 44 14.26 -21.17 -2.98
CA ALA A 44 14.91 -20.83 -4.25
C ALA A 44 13.95 -20.97 -5.45
N GLY A 45 13.00 -21.91 -5.40
CA GLY A 45 11.98 -22.09 -6.43
C GLY A 45 11.01 -20.91 -6.48
N ASP A 46 10.59 -20.40 -5.33
CA ASP A 46 9.69 -19.25 -5.23
C ASP A 46 10.37 -17.97 -5.72
N LEU A 47 11.63 -17.75 -5.34
CA LEU A 47 12.41 -16.61 -5.82
C LEU A 47 12.61 -16.65 -7.33
N SER A 48 12.85 -17.84 -7.92
CA SER A 48 12.98 -18.01 -9.37
C SER A 48 11.66 -17.70 -10.12
N ALA A 49 10.52 -18.07 -9.55
CA ALA A 49 9.19 -17.75 -10.11
C ALA A 49 8.92 -16.24 -10.09
N ILE A 50 9.27 -15.57 -9.00
CA ILE A 50 9.14 -14.10 -8.85
C ILE A 50 10.07 -13.39 -9.84
N ASP A 51 11.32 -13.88 -10.01
CA ASP A 51 12.27 -13.34 -10.98
C ASP A 51 11.74 -13.47 -12.42
N LYS A 52 11.13 -14.61 -12.76
CA LYS A 52 10.46 -14.81 -14.04
C LYS A 52 9.34 -13.78 -14.25
N ALA A 53 8.50 -13.54 -13.24
CA ALA A 53 7.41 -12.57 -13.31
C ALA A 53 7.92 -11.13 -13.51
N TYR A 54 8.95 -10.73 -12.77
CA TYR A 54 9.60 -9.43 -12.93
C TYR A 54 10.15 -9.22 -14.35
N ASN A 55 10.94 -10.18 -14.84
CA ASN A 55 11.54 -10.08 -16.17
C ASN A 55 10.49 -10.07 -17.28
N PHE A 56 9.40 -10.83 -17.12
CA PHE A 56 8.29 -10.84 -18.05
C PHE A 56 7.56 -9.49 -18.05
N ALA A 57 7.21 -8.92 -16.90
CA ALA A 57 6.59 -7.62 -16.78
C ALA A 57 7.48 -6.51 -17.38
N LYS A 58 8.77 -6.49 -17.02
CA LYS A 58 9.75 -5.53 -17.55
C LYS A 58 9.83 -5.58 -19.07
N LYS A 59 9.89 -6.79 -19.66
CA LYS A 59 9.91 -6.98 -21.10
C LYS A 59 8.58 -6.55 -21.76
N SER A 60 7.45 -6.85 -21.14
CA SER A 60 6.11 -6.57 -21.71
C SER A 60 5.81 -5.07 -21.73
N HIS A 61 6.18 -4.33 -20.68
CA HIS A 61 6.06 -2.87 -20.62
C HIS A 61 7.12 -2.15 -21.47
N GLY A 62 8.29 -2.75 -21.67
CA GLY A 62 9.35 -2.20 -22.53
C GLY A 62 9.69 -0.75 -22.17
N ASP A 63 9.60 0.15 -23.15
CA ASP A 63 9.92 1.58 -23.01
C ASP A 63 8.77 2.46 -22.49
N GLN A 64 7.66 1.84 -22.03
CA GLN A 64 6.57 2.59 -21.44
C GLN A 64 7.05 3.41 -20.22
N LYS A 65 6.52 4.63 -20.08
CA LYS A 65 6.83 5.54 -18.99
C LYS A 65 5.58 5.98 -18.25
N ARG A 66 5.73 6.19 -16.95
CA ARG A 66 4.70 6.85 -16.13
C ARG A 66 4.68 8.35 -16.39
N LYS A 67 3.66 9.07 -15.88
CA LYS A 67 3.58 10.53 -15.97
C LYS A 67 4.71 11.26 -15.26
N SER A 68 5.35 10.62 -14.29
CA SER A 68 6.58 11.09 -13.63
C SER A 68 7.81 11.06 -14.54
N GLY A 69 7.73 10.37 -15.70
CA GLY A 69 8.85 10.14 -16.61
C GLY A 69 9.65 8.86 -16.33
N GLU A 70 9.39 8.18 -15.23
CA GLU A 70 10.05 6.92 -14.84
C GLU A 70 9.64 5.75 -15.73
N PRO A 71 10.49 4.70 -15.85
CA PRO A 71 10.10 3.43 -16.47
C PRO A 71 8.84 2.85 -15.79
N TYR A 72 7.90 2.35 -16.59
CA TYR A 72 6.62 1.85 -16.07
C TYR A 72 6.78 0.74 -15.04
N ILE A 73 7.78 -0.12 -15.20
CA ILE A 73 8.06 -1.28 -14.32
C ILE A 73 8.24 -0.88 -12.84
N ILE A 74 8.61 0.36 -12.55
CA ILE A 74 8.76 0.87 -11.17
C ILE A 74 7.44 0.71 -10.39
N HIS A 75 6.29 0.95 -11.05
CA HIS A 75 4.98 0.81 -10.41
C HIS A 75 4.68 -0.63 -9.95
N PRO A 76 4.75 -1.65 -10.82
CA PRO A 76 4.61 -3.04 -10.39
C PRO A 76 5.57 -3.47 -9.28
N ILE A 77 6.83 -2.99 -9.31
CA ILE A 77 7.77 -3.31 -8.22
C ILE A 77 7.31 -2.73 -6.89
N HIS A 78 6.88 -1.46 -6.86
CA HIS A 78 6.35 -0.85 -5.63
C HIS A 78 5.07 -1.53 -5.15
N THR A 79 4.17 -1.93 -6.06
CA THR A 79 3.01 -2.73 -5.72
C THR A 79 3.42 -4.04 -5.04
N ALA A 80 4.39 -4.76 -5.62
CA ALA A 80 4.93 -5.98 -5.03
C ALA A 80 5.66 -5.74 -3.69
N LEU A 81 6.36 -4.61 -3.51
CA LEU A 81 6.98 -4.21 -2.24
C LEU A 81 5.94 -4.00 -1.13
N ILE A 82 4.81 -3.37 -1.45
CA ILE A 82 3.70 -3.19 -0.50
C ILE A 82 3.09 -4.54 -0.12
N LEU A 83 2.92 -5.46 -1.08
CA LEU A 83 2.44 -6.81 -0.81
C LEU A 83 3.44 -7.62 0.03
N ALA A 84 4.74 -7.45 -0.21
CA ALA A 84 5.79 -8.05 0.60
C ALA A 84 5.86 -7.48 2.03
N ASP A 85 5.43 -6.22 2.26
CA ASP A 85 5.25 -5.67 3.61
C ASP A 85 4.10 -6.33 4.39
N LEU A 86 3.17 -6.94 3.68
CA LEU A 86 2.08 -7.75 4.24
C LEU A 86 2.44 -9.24 4.31
N GLU A 87 3.67 -9.63 3.96
CA GLU A 87 4.18 -11.00 3.94
C GLU A 87 3.29 -11.98 3.16
N LEU A 88 2.77 -11.53 2.00
CA LEU A 88 1.90 -12.36 1.16
C LEU A 88 2.69 -13.44 0.40
N ASP A 89 1.95 -14.45 -0.06
CA ASP A 89 2.46 -15.58 -0.82
C ASP A 89 3.09 -15.16 -2.18
N LYS A 90 3.83 -16.08 -2.77
CA LYS A 90 4.54 -15.82 -4.03
C LYS A 90 3.59 -15.51 -5.18
N GLU A 91 2.41 -16.15 -5.22
CA GLU A 91 1.39 -15.94 -6.25
C GLU A 91 0.86 -14.50 -6.21
N SER A 92 0.63 -13.96 -5.00
CA SER A 92 0.25 -12.56 -4.78
C SER A 92 1.36 -11.59 -5.21
N ILE A 93 2.62 -11.89 -4.89
CA ILE A 93 3.77 -11.07 -5.31
C ILE A 93 3.91 -11.08 -6.83
N MET A 94 3.83 -12.26 -7.45
CA MET A 94 3.87 -12.40 -8.91
C MET A 94 2.72 -11.65 -9.57
N ALA A 95 1.49 -11.79 -9.05
CA ALA A 95 0.33 -11.06 -9.55
C ALA A 95 0.49 -9.53 -9.37
N GLY A 96 1.10 -9.07 -8.28
CA GLY A 96 1.45 -7.67 -8.07
C GLY A 96 2.44 -7.13 -9.11
N LEU A 97 3.43 -7.93 -9.50
CA LEU A 97 4.38 -7.60 -10.58
C LEU A 97 3.73 -7.60 -11.98
N LEU A 98 2.66 -8.38 -12.18
CA LEU A 98 2.04 -8.63 -13.48
C LEU A 98 0.68 -7.93 -13.65
N HIS A 99 0.17 -7.21 -12.65
CA HIS A 99 -1.23 -6.77 -12.58
C HIS A 99 -1.68 -5.89 -13.74
N ASP A 100 -0.79 -5.09 -14.31
CA ASP A 100 -1.07 -4.19 -15.44
C ASP A 100 -0.70 -4.81 -16.81
N VAL A 101 -0.03 -5.98 -16.84
CA VAL A 101 0.50 -6.55 -18.08
C VAL A 101 -0.61 -6.87 -19.10
N MET A 102 -1.75 -7.44 -18.65
CA MET A 102 -2.88 -7.72 -19.54
C MET A 102 -3.68 -6.47 -19.93
N GLU A 103 -3.63 -5.41 -19.16
CA GLU A 103 -4.38 -4.18 -19.42
C GLU A 103 -3.60 -3.23 -20.33
N ASP A 104 -2.31 -3.05 -20.07
CA ASP A 104 -1.47 -2.03 -20.69
C ASP A 104 -0.55 -2.57 -21.79
N THR A 105 -0.58 -3.87 -22.07
CA THR A 105 0.27 -4.49 -23.10
C THR A 105 -0.53 -5.40 -24.04
N LYS A 106 0.15 -6.10 -24.95
CA LYS A 106 -0.46 -7.05 -25.90
C LYS A 106 -0.52 -8.49 -25.36
N VAL A 107 -0.18 -8.69 -24.10
CA VAL A 107 -0.17 -10.03 -23.48
C VAL A 107 -1.60 -10.51 -23.29
N THR A 108 -1.90 -11.72 -23.78
CA THR A 108 -3.23 -12.33 -23.67
C THR A 108 -3.33 -13.19 -22.41
N ARG A 109 -4.58 -13.52 -22.03
CA ARG A 109 -4.84 -14.42 -20.89
C ARG A 109 -4.22 -15.80 -21.10
N GLU A 110 -4.26 -16.32 -22.33
CA GLU A 110 -3.68 -17.62 -22.70
C GLU A 110 -2.17 -17.65 -22.53
N GLN A 111 -1.50 -16.55 -22.88
CA GLN A 111 -0.07 -16.39 -22.64
C GLN A 111 0.25 -16.35 -21.15
N MET A 112 -0.54 -15.64 -20.36
CA MET A 112 -0.38 -15.58 -18.91
C MET A 112 -0.55 -16.95 -18.26
N ILE A 113 -1.56 -17.73 -18.67
CA ILE A 113 -1.76 -19.11 -18.20
C ILE A 113 -0.56 -19.99 -18.54
N SER A 114 -0.06 -19.92 -19.77
CA SER A 114 1.07 -20.70 -20.23
C SER A 114 2.35 -20.41 -19.45
N GLU A 115 2.57 -19.13 -19.06
CA GLU A 115 3.78 -18.69 -18.40
C GLU A 115 3.69 -18.83 -16.86
N PHE A 116 2.54 -18.55 -16.25
CA PHE A 116 2.39 -18.38 -14.79
C PHE A 116 1.30 -19.26 -14.18
N GLY A 117 0.56 -20.01 -14.99
CA GLY A 117 -0.53 -20.85 -14.52
C GLY A 117 -1.85 -20.10 -14.31
N GLU A 118 -2.91 -20.87 -14.03
CA GLU A 118 -4.26 -20.32 -13.88
C GLU A 118 -4.39 -19.43 -12.64
N GLU A 119 -3.78 -19.81 -11.51
CA GLU A 119 -3.91 -19.10 -10.23
C GLU A 119 -3.42 -17.64 -10.31
N VAL A 120 -2.20 -17.43 -10.78
CA VAL A 120 -1.63 -16.07 -10.94
C VAL A 120 -2.43 -15.30 -11.99
N THR A 121 -2.83 -15.95 -13.08
CA THR A 121 -3.61 -15.31 -14.15
C THR A 121 -4.99 -14.87 -13.66
N ASP A 122 -5.65 -15.68 -12.85
CA ASP A 122 -6.96 -15.34 -12.27
C ASP A 122 -6.88 -14.19 -11.28
N LEU A 123 -5.79 -14.10 -10.51
CA LEU A 123 -5.54 -12.94 -9.65
C LEU A 123 -5.39 -11.65 -10.48
N VAL A 124 -4.56 -11.68 -11.52
CA VAL A 124 -4.35 -10.51 -12.41
C VAL A 124 -5.65 -10.12 -13.13
N ASP A 125 -6.39 -11.07 -13.68
CA ASP A 125 -7.70 -10.82 -14.32
C ASP A 125 -8.72 -10.23 -13.34
N GLY A 126 -8.72 -10.70 -12.09
CA GLY A 126 -9.54 -10.15 -11.02
C GLY A 126 -9.22 -8.68 -10.74
N VAL A 127 -7.95 -8.33 -10.66
CA VAL A 127 -7.50 -6.93 -10.45
C VAL A 127 -7.89 -6.05 -11.63
N THR A 128 -7.66 -6.51 -12.87
CA THR A 128 -8.04 -5.79 -14.10
C THR A 128 -9.54 -5.50 -14.14
N LYS A 129 -10.39 -6.48 -13.75
CA LYS A 129 -11.86 -6.28 -13.68
C LYS A 129 -12.25 -5.23 -12.66
N LEU A 130 -11.55 -5.14 -11.52
CA LEU A 130 -11.78 -4.10 -10.52
C LEU A 130 -11.31 -2.71 -11.00
N THR A 131 -10.26 -2.64 -11.81
CA THR A 131 -9.77 -1.37 -12.40
C THR A 131 -10.80 -0.74 -13.34
N LYS A 132 -11.55 -1.56 -14.09
CA LYS A 132 -12.56 -1.12 -15.05
C LYS A 132 -13.89 -0.66 -14.42
N LEU A 133 -13.99 -0.61 -13.10
CA LEU A 133 -15.17 -0.07 -12.41
C LEU A 133 -15.18 1.45 -12.52
N ASP A 134 -16.21 2.01 -13.16
CA ASP A 134 -16.40 3.46 -13.27
C ASP A 134 -16.82 4.04 -11.91
N TYR A 135 -15.97 4.89 -11.35
CA TYR A 135 -16.32 5.70 -10.18
C TYR A 135 -17.07 6.95 -10.64
N ASP A 136 -18.26 7.15 -10.08
CA ASP A 136 -19.09 8.33 -10.30
C ASP A 136 -19.61 8.80 -8.93
N ALA A 137 -19.00 9.87 -8.41
CA ALA A 137 -19.29 10.39 -7.07
C ALA A 137 -20.77 10.80 -6.89
N ASP A 138 -21.42 11.20 -7.99
CA ASP A 138 -22.78 11.74 -7.95
C ASP A 138 -23.87 10.66 -8.09
N LYS A 139 -23.48 9.38 -8.28
CA LYS A 139 -24.40 8.26 -8.49
C LYS A 139 -24.27 7.18 -7.43
N VAL A 140 -25.06 7.29 -6.37
CA VAL A 140 -25.11 6.31 -5.26
C VAL A 140 -25.32 4.87 -5.75
N GLU A 141 -26.13 4.67 -6.78
CA GLU A 141 -26.38 3.35 -7.37
C GLU A 141 -25.14 2.73 -7.99
N LYS A 142 -24.32 3.54 -8.69
CA LYS A 142 -23.05 3.07 -9.27
C LYS A 142 -22.03 2.71 -8.18
N GLN A 143 -21.96 3.50 -7.12
CA GLN A 143 -21.07 3.20 -5.98
C GLN A 143 -21.47 1.88 -5.32
N ALA A 144 -22.77 1.65 -5.09
CA ALA A 144 -23.28 0.40 -4.52
C ALA A 144 -22.95 -0.81 -5.41
N GLU A 145 -23.10 -0.67 -6.74
CA GLU A 145 -22.76 -1.73 -7.69
C GLU A 145 -21.25 -2.00 -7.75
N ASN A 146 -20.42 -0.97 -7.68
CA ASN A 146 -18.96 -1.11 -7.58
C ASN A 146 -18.54 -1.84 -6.30
N LEU A 147 -19.09 -1.45 -5.16
CA LEU A 147 -18.85 -2.15 -3.90
C LEU A 147 -19.29 -3.61 -3.97
N ARG A 148 -20.46 -3.89 -4.57
CA ARG A 148 -20.94 -5.25 -4.77
C ARG A 148 -19.96 -6.09 -5.61
N LYS A 149 -19.46 -5.55 -6.73
CA LYS A 149 -18.46 -6.25 -7.57
C LYS A 149 -17.16 -6.48 -6.83
N MET A 150 -16.72 -5.53 -6.02
CA MET A 150 -15.54 -5.70 -5.16
C MET A 150 -15.75 -6.80 -4.12
N PHE A 151 -16.91 -6.85 -3.46
CA PHE A 151 -17.23 -7.93 -2.51
C PHE A 151 -17.32 -9.29 -3.20
N LEU A 152 -17.86 -9.38 -4.42
CA LEU A 152 -17.89 -10.62 -5.17
C LEU A 152 -16.48 -11.10 -5.58
N ALA A 153 -15.60 -10.18 -5.95
CA ALA A 153 -14.19 -10.50 -6.21
C ALA A 153 -13.47 -10.99 -4.94
N MET A 154 -13.69 -10.31 -3.80
CA MET A 154 -13.17 -10.72 -2.49
C MET A 154 -13.68 -12.11 -2.05
N ALA A 155 -14.94 -12.42 -2.35
CA ALA A 155 -15.53 -13.72 -2.02
C ALA A 155 -14.92 -14.87 -2.86
N LYS A 156 -14.42 -14.55 -4.06
CA LYS A 156 -13.72 -15.50 -4.91
C LYS A 156 -12.26 -15.70 -4.44
N ASP A 157 -11.52 -14.64 -4.28
CA ASP A 157 -10.15 -14.63 -3.75
C ASP A 157 -9.82 -13.25 -3.14
N ILE A 158 -9.55 -13.24 -1.84
CA ILE A 158 -9.25 -12.00 -1.12
C ILE A 158 -7.95 -11.33 -1.59
N ARG A 159 -7.02 -12.10 -2.17
CA ARG A 159 -5.75 -11.58 -2.66
C ARG A 159 -5.94 -10.53 -3.78
N VAL A 160 -7.03 -10.65 -4.57
CA VAL A 160 -7.38 -9.67 -5.61
C VAL A 160 -7.53 -8.26 -5.03
N ILE A 161 -8.24 -8.12 -3.91
CA ILE A 161 -8.42 -6.80 -3.29
C ILE A 161 -7.15 -6.32 -2.57
N LEU A 162 -6.33 -7.23 -2.03
CA LEU A 162 -5.04 -6.89 -1.42
C LEU A 162 -4.09 -6.29 -2.46
N ILE A 163 -4.01 -6.92 -3.65
CA ILE A 163 -3.23 -6.40 -4.77
C ILE A 163 -3.79 -5.04 -5.22
N LYS A 164 -5.12 -4.91 -5.33
CA LYS A 164 -5.74 -3.63 -5.72
C LYS A 164 -5.53 -2.52 -4.70
N LEU A 165 -5.49 -2.82 -3.41
CA LEU A 165 -5.15 -1.86 -2.36
C LEU A 165 -3.68 -1.43 -2.43
N ALA A 166 -2.77 -2.35 -2.75
CA ALA A 166 -1.35 -2.03 -2.95
C ALA A 166 -1.12 -1.16 -4.19
N ASP A 167 -1.78 -1.49 -5.32
CA ASP A 167 -1.82 -0.67 -6.53
C ASP A 167 -2.35 0.75 -6.22
N ARG A 168 -3.50 0.84 -5.56
CA ARG A 168 -4.11 2.12 -5.18
C ARG A 168 -3.18 2.95 -4.30
N LEU A 169 -2.54 2.33 -3.32
CA LEU A 169 -1.61 3.02 -2.43
C LEU A 169 -0.42 3.60 -3.19
N HIS A 170 0.21 2.83 -4.08
CA HIS A 170 1.30 3.36 -4.88
C HIS A 170 0.84 4.48 -5.85
N ASN A 171 -0.35 4.34 -6.44
CA ASN A 171 -0.93 5.40 -7.27
C ASN A 171 -1.20 6.68 -6.45
N MET A 172 -1.63 6.58 -5.20
CA MET A 172 -1.81 7.72 -4.30
C MET A 172 -0.46 8.37 -3.91
N ARG A 173 0.59 7.59 -3.70
CA ARG A 173 1.95 8.08 -3.42
C ARG A 173 2.54 8.89 -4.58
N THR A 174 2.12 8.62 -5.81
CA THR A 174 2.59 9.30 -7.04
C THR A 174 1.57 10.26 -7.63
N MET A 175 0.55 10.65 -6.85
CA MET A 175 -0.58 11.45 -7.32
C MET A 175 -0.18 12.89 -7.70
N GLN A 176 0.95 13.41 -7.20
CA GLN A 176 1.46 14.74 -7.54
C GLN A 176 1.73 14.93 -9.04
N TYR A 177 1.96 13.86 -9.78
CA TYR A 177 2.17 13.91 -11.23
C TYR A 177 0.86 13.90 -12.05
N GLN A 178 -0.31 13.83 -11.39
CA GLN A 178 -1.61 13.86 -12.05
C GLN A 178 -2.17 15.29 -12.09
N LYS A 179 -3.14 15.52 -13.02
CA LYS A 179 -3.87 16.80 -13.07
C LYS A 179 -4.71 16.99 -11.79
N PRO A 180 -4.93 18.26 -11.34
CA PRO A 180 -5.66 18.56 -10.11
C PRO A 180 -7.05 17.90 -10.03
N GLU A 181 -7.80 17.87 -11.13
CA GLU A 181 -9.13 17.28 -11.18
C GLU A 181 -9.05 15.77 -10.89
N LYS A 182 -8.00 15.10 -11.43
CA LYS A 182 -7.78 13.67 -11.23
C LYS A 182 -7.29 13.37 -9.81
N GLN A 183 -6.49 14.28 -9.23
CA GLN A 183 -6.07 14.18 -7.82
C GLN A 183 -7.29 14.16 -6.89
N ILE A 184 -8.22 15.09 -7.07
CA ILE A 184 -9.46 15.18 -6.27
C ILE A 184 -10.35 13.96 -6.49
N GLU A 185 -10.60 13.58 -7.76
CA GLU A 185 -11.44 12.42 -8.11
C GLU A 185 -10.90 11.13 -7.43
N LYS A 186 -9.60 10.85 -7.62
CA LYS A 186 -9.00 9.62 -7.11
C LYS A 186 -8.84 9.62 -5.59
N SER A 187 -8.62 10.77 -4.97
CA SER A 187 -8.61 10.90 -3.52
C SER A 187 -9.99 10.67 -2.91
N ARG A 188 -11.06 11.18 -3.53
CA ARG A 188 -12.44 10.93 -3.11
C ARG A 188 -12.80 9.45 -3.23
N GLU A 189 -12.54 8.84 -4.39
CA GLU A 189 -12.73 7.40 -4.61
C GLU A 189 -11.98 6.57 -3.56
N THR A 190 -10.75 6.97 -3.22
CA THR A 190 -9.93 6.29 -2.21
C THR A 190 -10.56 6.36 -0.83
N MET A 191 -11.04 7.53 -0.40
CA MET A 191 -11.69 7.73 0.89
C MET A 191 -13.04 7.00 1.01
N GLU A 192 -13.82 6.97 -0.07
CA GLU A 192 -15.17 6.42 -0.05
C GLU A 192 -15.20 4.90 -0.23
N ILE A 193 -14.21 4.33 -0.92
CA ILE A 193 -14.21 2.91 -1.28
C ILE A 193 -13.03 2.16 -0.65
N TYR A 194 -11.78 2.56 -0.99
CA TYR A 194 -10.61 1.74 -0.69
C TYR A 194 -10.20 1.80 0.79
N SER A 195 -10.25 2.98 1.42
CA SER A 195 -9.92 3.11 2.84
C SER A 195 -10.90 2.35 3.74
N PRO A 196 -12.23 2.40 3.55
CA PRO A 196 -13.18 1.56 4.28
C PRO A 196 -12.95 0.06 4.09
N ILE A 197 -12.56 -0.38 2.90
CA ILE A 197 -12.24 -1.79 2.64
C ILE A 197 -10.98 -2.19 3.43
N ALA A 198 -9.90 -1.40 3.33
CA ALA A 198 -8.67 -1.64 4.08
C ALA A 198 -8.93 -1.69 5.60
N GLN A 199 -9.83 -0.84 6.12
CA GLN A 199 -10.25 -0.86 7.52
C GLN A 199 -10.97 -2.15 7.90
N ARG A 200 -11.91 -2.63 7.07
CA ARG A 200 -12.65 -3.88 7.33
C ARG A 200 -11.76 -5.11 7.28
N LEU A 201 -10.73 -5.09 6.44
CA LEU A 201 -9.73 -6.14 6.34
C LEU A 201 -8.67 -6.06 7.45
N GLY A 202 -8.69 -5.03 8.31
CA GLY A 202 -7.72 -4.85 9.38
C GLY A 202 -6.34 -4.39 8.91
N ILE A 203 -6.18 -3.98 7.64
CA ILE A 203 -4.90 -3.56 7.05
C ILE A 203 -4.64 -2.10 7.42
N SER A 204 -4.39 -1.87 8.71
CA SER A 204 -4.30 -0.52 9.29
C SER A 204 -3.21 0.33 8.65
N LYS A 205 -2.08 -0.25 8.23
CA LYS A 205 -0.98 0.48 7.58
C LYS A 205 -1.44 1.12 6.26
N ILE A 206 -2.02 0.32 5.37
CA ILE A 206 -2.53 0.81 4.08
C ILE A 206 -3.65 1.82 4.30
N LYS A 207 -4.61 1.51 5.19
CA LYS A 207 -5.75 2.39 5.48
C LYS A 207 -5.29 3.77 5.90
N VAL A 208 -4.39 3.86 6.83
CA VAL A 208 -3.91 5.12 7.39
C VAL A 208 -3.20 5.96 6.34
N GLU A 209 -2.34 5.36 5.54
CA GLU A 209 -1.61 6.07 4.50
C GLU A 209 -2.54 6.52 3.37
N LEU A 210 -3.53 5.72 2.98
CA LEU A 210 -4.55 6.12 2.03
C LEU A 210 -5.35 7.33 2.52
N ASP A 211 -5.72 7.35 3.82
CA ASP A 211 -6.43 8.47 4.43
C ASP A 211 -5.61 9.75 4.43
N ASP A 212 -4.35 9.68 4.87
CA ASP A 212 -3.45 10.85 4.96
C ASP A 212 -3.15 11.42 3.57
N LEU A 213 -2.86 10.56 2.58
CA LEU A 213 -2.66 10.96 1.18
C LEU A 213 -3.92 11.58 0.57
N SER A 214 -5.08 11.01 0.87
CA SER A 214 -6.35 11.56 0.37
C SER A 214 -6.66 12.92 1.00
N LEU A 215 -6.43 13.08 2.30
CA LEU A 215 -6.59 14.36 3.00
C LEU A 215 -5.73 15.45 2.37
N MET A 216 -4.49 15.13 2.00
CA MET A 216 -3.55 16.07 1.37
C MET A 216 -4.11 16.70 0.09
N TYR A 217 -4.83 15.93 -0.74
CA TYR A 217 -5.41 16.44 -1.98
C TYR A 217 -6.82 16.98 -1.83
N LEU A 218 -7.63 16.47 -0.88
CA LEU A 218 -9.01 16.91 -0.66
C LEU A 218 -9.09 18.17 0.20
N GLN A 219 -8.16 18.36 1.14
CA GLN A 219 -8.13 19.44 2.12
C GLN A 219 -6.68 19.93 2.32
N PRO A 220 -6.01 20.47 1.27
CA PRO A 220 -4.59 20.81 1.31
C PRO A 220 -4.26 21.81 2.44
N ASP A 221 -5.07 22.84 2.64
CA ASP A 221 -4.83 23.86 3.68
C ASP A 221 -4.83 23.25 5.08
N VAL A 222 -5.77 22.33 5.33
CA VAL A 222 -5.89 21.63 6.61
C VAL A 222 -4.71 20.67 6.80
N TYR A 223 -4.35 19.94 5.75
CA TYR A 223 -3.22 19.01 5.78
C TYR A 223 -1.92 19.74 6.11
N HIS A 224 -1.60 20.82 5.40
CA HIS A 224 -0.37 21.59 5.62
C HIS A 224 -0.34 22.29 6.98
N LYS A 225 -1.49 22.76 7.48
CA LYS A 225 -1.57 23.28 8.85
C LYS A 225 -1.25 22.20 9.89
N LEU A 226 -1.86 21.01 9.75
CA LEU A 226 -1.57 19.88 10.64
C LEU A 226 -0.10 19.43 10.55
N GLU A 227 0.45 19.37 9.34
CA GLU A 227 1.87 19.02 9.10
C GLU A 227 2.79 20.01 9.80
N HIS A 228 2.54 21.32 9.65
CA HIS A 228 3.30 22.38 10.32
C HIS A 228 3.22 22.27 11.84
N ASP A 229 2.01 22.21 12.41
CA ASP A 229 1.76 22.15 13.85
C ASP A 229 2.36 20.87 14.47
N LEU A 230 2.33 19.76 13.73
CA LEU A 230 2.91 18.49 14.14
C LEU A 230 4.43 18.45 13.97
N THR A 231 5.01 19.18 13.02
CA THR A 231 6.46 19.25 12.86
C THR A 231 7.09 20.04 14.02
N LEU A 232 6.48 21.17 14.41
CA LEU A 232 6.96 21.99 15.52
C LEU A 232 7.03 21.26 16.87
N GLY A 233 6.14 20.31 17.11
CA GLY A 233 6.11 19.51 18.35
C GLY A 233 6.63 18.08 18.20
N LYS A 234 7.30 17.73 17.12
CA LYS A 234 7.67 16.33 16.79
C LYS A 234 8.51 15.71 17.91
N GLU A 235 9.61 16.34 18.27
CA GLU A 235 10.54 15.83 19.29
C GLU A 235 9.88 15.64 20.66
N ALA A 236 9.07 16.61 21.08
CA ALA A 236 8.33 16.53 22.34
C ALA A 236 7.34 15.34 22.36
N ARG A 237 6.63 15.11 21.26
CA ARG A 237 5.71 13.97 21.15
C ARG A 237 6.43 12.63 21.10
N GLU A 238 7.55 12.55 20.40
CA GLU A 238 8.39 11.35 20.35
C GLU A 238 8.91 10.99 21.74
N ASN A 239 9.40 11.99 22.47
CA ASN A 239 9.90 11.80 23.83
C ASN A 239 8.75 11.39 24.77
N PHE A 240 7.59 12.02 24.67
CA PHE A 240 6.41 11.63 25.46
C PHE A 240 5.99 10.17 25.20
N VAL A 241 5.97 9.73 23.93
CA VAL A 241 5.65 8.33 23.60
C VAL A 241 6.72 7.39 24.20
N LYS A 242 8.00 7.75 24.13
CA LYS A 242 9.08 6.94 24.73
C LYS A 242 8.93 6.84 26.24
N GLU A 243 8.60 7.93 26.92
CA GLU A 243 8.37 7.95 28.37
C GLU A 243 7.21 7.04 28.78
N ILE A 244 6.07 7.14 28.10
CA ILE A 244 4.91 6.26 28.35
C ILE A 244 5.24 4.80 28.10
N VAL A 245 5.95 4.49 27.00
CA VAL A 245 6.39 3.12 26.70
C VAL A 245 7.31 2.58 27.80
N ALA A 246 8.23 3.41 28.31
CA ALA A 246 9.12 3.03 29.39
C ALA A 246 8.37 2.76 30.70
N GLU A 247 7.42 3.63 31.08
CA GLU A 247 6.58 3.44 32.29
C GLU A 247 5.73 2.17 32.21
N VAL A 248 5.08 1.92 31.06
CA VAL A 248 4.29 0.69 30.86
C VAL A 248 5.19 -0.55 30.92
N LYS A 249 6.39 -0.48 30.35
CA LYS A 249 7.37 -1.59 30.41
C LYS A 249 7.80 -1.88 31.84
N GLU A 250 8.08 -0.86 32.64
CA GLU A 250 8.43 -1.02 34.06
C GLU A 250 7.30 -1.75 34.81
N LYS A 251 6.06 -1.30 34.64
CA LYS A 251 4.89 -1.95 35.27
C LYS A 251 4.68 -3.40 34.82
N LEU A 252 4.91 -3.70 33.54
CA LEU A 252 4.75 -5.05 33.01
C LEU A 252 5.91 -6.00 33.37
N SER A 253 7.11 -5.45 33.63
CA SER A 253 8.29 -6.27 33.99
C SER A 253 8.09 -7.09 35.25
N THR A 254 7.21 -6.66 36.15
CA THR A 254 6.90 -7.33 37.43
C THR A 254 5.86 -8.44 37.28
N THR A 255 5.19 -8.57 36.11
CA THR A 255 4.05 -9.49 35.92
C THR A 255 4.45 -10.89 35.44
N GLY A 256 5.69 -11.07 34.96
CA GLY A 256 6.14 -12.34 34.36
C GLY A 256 5.49 -12.71 33.02
N ILE A 257 4.72 -11.79 32.43
CA ILE A 257 4.04 -11.98 31.14
C ILE A 257 5.00 -11.62 30.00
N ASN A 258 5.03 -12.42 28.93
CA ASN A 258 5.72 -12.03 27.68
C ASN A 258 4.87 -10.99 26.96
N TYR A 259 5.46 -9.83 26.64
CA TYR A 259 4.75 -8.74 25.98
C TYR A 259 5.61 -8.05 24.93
N THR A 260 4.94 -7.46 23.95
CA THR A 260 5.51 -6.49 23.00
C THR A 260 4.80 -5.17 23.21
N ILE A 261 5.55 -4.08 23.30
CA ILE A 261 4.98 -2.72 23.42
C ILE A 261 5.36 -1.94 22.16
N ASP A 262 4.38 -1.39 21.50
CA ASP A 262 4.55 -0.49 20.37
C ASP A 262 3.84 0.84 20.66
N GLY A 263 4.58 1.96 20.52
CA GLY A 263 4.05 3.30 20.68
C GLY A 263 4.11 4.06 19.37
N ARG A 264 2.99 4.67 18.95
CA ARG A 264 2.93 5.48 17.73
C ARG A 264 2.25 6.82 17.93
N VAL A 265 2.72 7.83 17.19
CA VAL A 265 2.02 9.10 17.06
C VAL A 265 0.81 8.92 16.16
N LYS A 266 -0.30 9.65 16.46
CA LYS A 266 -1.50 9.59 15.61
C LYS A 266 -1.25 10.25 14.26
N HIS A 267 -1.90 9.67 13.23
CA HIS A 267 -1.88 10.12 11.85
C HIS A 267 -2.73 11.38 11.63
N PHE A 268 -2.42 12.13 10.57
CA PHE A 268 -3.06 13.41 10.24
C PHE A 268 -4.58 13.29 10.14
N PHE A 269 -5.09 12.35 9.36
CA PHE A 269 -6.52 12.14 9.21
C PHE A 269 -7.22 11.76 10.51
N SER A 270 -6.58 10.97 11.37
CA SER A 270 -7.12 10.63 12.69
C SER A 270 -7.21 11.84 13.63
N ILE A 271 -6.29 12.80 13.52
CA ILE A 271 -6.32 14.06 14.25
C ILE A 271 -7.42 14.95 13.68
N TYR A 272 -7.46 15.13 12.36
CA TYR A 272 -8.48 15.88 11.63
C TYR A 272 -9.90 15.44 12.01
N THR A 273 -10.16 14.14 11.96
CA THR A 273 -11.49 13.59 12.32
C THR A 273 -11.86 13.90 13.77
N LYS A 274 -10.91 13.80 14.72
CA LYS A 274 -11.17 14.13 16.12
C LYS A 274 -11.45 15.61 16.36
N MET A 275 -10.78 16.49 15.62
CA MET A 275 -11.04 17.93 15.70
C MET A 275 -12.45 18.27 15.21
N ASN A 276 -12.91 17.64 14.12
CA ASN A 276 -14.22 17.91 13.53
C ASN A 276 -15.39 17.25 14.28
N VAL A 277 -15.18 16.14 14.99
CA VAL A 277 -16.25 15.48 15.77
C VAL A 277 -16.46 16.15 17.15
N ARG A 278 -15.49 16.94 17.63
CA ARG A 278 -15.57 17.62 18.94
C ARG A 278 -16.01 19.08 18.86
N ASN A 279 -16.18 19.61 17.67
CA ASN A 279 -16.82 20.90 17.39
C ASN A 279 -18.24 20.67 16.87
#